data_034e28a625766d34740e88287333103a
#
_entry.id   034e28a625766d34740e88287333103a
#
_cell.length_a   1.000
_cell.length_b   1.000
_cell.length_c   1.000
_cell.angle_alpha   90.00
_cell.angle_beta   90.00
_cell.angle_gamma   90.00
#
_symmetry.space_group_name_H-M   'P 1'
#
loop_
_entity.id
_entity.type
_entity.pdbx_description
1 polymer ?
#
loop_
_entity_poly.entity_id
_entity_poly.type
_entity_poly.pdbx_seq_one_letter_code
_entity_poly.pdbx_strand_id
1 'polypeptide(L)'
;MALHQRVDPLGFVLAYDLLMTLRLTNGAVMNEKITKAVFPVAGLGTRFLPATKASPKEMLPIVDKPLIQYAVEEAAAAGITEMIFITGRAKRAIEDHFDKAYELETELAAKNKQALLEMVQSIKPSGVECFYVRQPETLGLGHAVLCAQKLVRDEPFAVILADDLLDNQPPVMQQMTELYDHYRCSIVGVETIAPEASRSYGVVAGREWDDRLVKLDGIVEKPAPKDAPSNLGVVGRYILTPRIFDHLRNLKPGAGGELQLTDAIQSLLAEEQILAYRYRGQRFDCGSKFGYLQATVEFALRHPEVRADFEAYLHDRLGLAQTHQDASAEMDSLVRDTIPLSVAA
;
A
#
# COMPACT_ATOMS: atom_id res chain seq x y z
N MET A 1 -37.31 21.59 -29.26
CA MET A 1 -36.13 21.33 -30.07
C MET A 1 -34.92 21.71 -29.22
N ALA A 2 -34.32 20.76 -28.56
CA ALA A 2 -33.13 20.98 -27.71
C ALA A 2 -31.90 20.43 -28.48
N LEU A 3 -30.99 21.34 -28.85
CA LEU A 3 -29.69 20.97 -29.45
C LEU A 3 -28.81 20.33 -28.38
N HIS A 4 -28.57 19.03 -28.52
CA HIS A 4 -27.44 18.35 -27.87
C HIS A 4 -26.17 18.75 -28.59
N GLN A 5 -25.38 19.65 -28.02
CA GLN A 5 -23.99 19.83 -28.41
C GLN A 5 -23.20 18.61 -27.96
N ARG A 6 -22.81 17.75 -28.90
CA ARG A 6 -21.78 16.74 -28.70
C ARG A 6 -20.45 17.47 -28.57
N VAL A 7 -19.83 17.40 -27.40
CA VAL A 7 -18.45 17.85 -27.21
C VAL A 7 -17.55 16.84 -27.92
N ASP A 8 -16.82 17.31 -28.93
CA ASP A 8 -15.90 16.53 -29.74
C ASP A 8 -14.70 16.09 -28.87
N PRO A 9 -14.42 14.76 -28.69
CA PRO A 9 -13.29 14.28 -27.90
C PRO A 9 -11.93 14.75 -28.44
N LEU A 10 -11.81 14.99 -29.77
CA LEU A 10 -10.59 15.47 -30.39
C LEU A 10 -10.28 16.94 -30.06
N GLY A 11 -11.30 17.77 -29.85
CA GLY A 11 -11.12 19.17 -29.44
C GLY A 11 -10.57 19.30 -28.02
N PHE A 12 -10.87 18.35 -27.14
CA PHE A 12 -10.39 18.36 -25.76
C PHE A 12 -8.93 17.89 -25.65
N VAL A 13 -8.51 16.91 -26.47
CA VAL A 13 -7.11 16.44 -26.55
C VAL A 13 -6.21 17.56 -27.09
N LEU A 14 -6.64 18.27 -28.13
CA LEU A 14 -5.89 19.40 -28.71
C LEU A 14 -5.78 20.60 -27.76
N ALA A 15 -6.81 20.88 -26.97
CA ALA A 15 -6.78 21.96 -25.97
C ALA A 15 -5.86 21.59 -24.78
N TYR A 16 -5.81 20.32 -24.40
CA TYR A 16 -4.91 19.83 -23.34
C TYR A 16 -3.46 19.85 -23.79
N ASP A 17 -3.15 19.42 -25.02
CA ASP A 17 -1.82 19.49 -25.64
C ASP A 17 -1.36 20.94 -25.83
N LEU A 18 -2.26 21.87 -26.18
CA LEU A 18 -1.94 23.29 -26.31
C LEU A 18 -1.66 23.95 -24.93
N LEU A 19 -2.41 23.58 -23.89
CA LEU A 19 -2.17 24.02 -22.51
C LEU A 19 -0.86 23.46 -21.95
N MET A 20 -0.52 22.21 -22.28
CA MET A 20 0.77 21.60 -21.92
C MET A 20 1.92 22.28 -22.67
N THR A 21 1.75 22.60 -23.97
CA THR A 21 2.76 23.30 -24.75
C THR A 21 2.99 24.74 -24.25
N LEU A 22 1.95 25.44 -23.78
CA LEU A 22 2.06 26.78 -23.18
C LEU A 22 2.70 26.75 -21.78
N ARG A 23 2.60 25.65 -21.02
CA ARG A 23 3.34 25.46 -19.76
C ARG A 23 4.83 25.18 -19.99
N LEU A 24 5.20 24.60 -21.15
CA LEU A 24 6.59 24.31 -21.54
C LEU A 24 7.41 25.59 -21.89
N THR A 25 6.76 26.72 -22.11
CA THR A 25 7.45 27.99 -22.46
C THR A 25 7.75 28.92 -21.28
N ASN A 26 7.25 28.63 -20.09
CA ASN A 26 7.47 29.43 -18.88
C ASN A 26 8.10 28.62 -17.74
N GLY A 27 9.38 28.32 -17.85
CA GLY A 27 10.18 27.66 -16.82
C GLY A 27 10.25 26.14 -17.02
N ALA A 28 11.46 25.60 -16.97
CA ALA A 28 11.72 24.17 -17.14
C ALA A 28 10.73 23.33 -16.32
N VAL A 29 9.83 22.61 -17.00
CA VAL A 29 9.08 21.53 -16.38
C VAL A 29 10.11 20.48 -16.04
N MET A 30 10.64 20.55 -14.83
CA MET A 30 11.39 19.46 -14.26
C MET A 30 10.47 18.24 -14.29
N ASN A 31 10.93 17.17 -14.88
CA ASN A 31 10.23 15.90 -14.92
C ASN A 31 10.31 15.30 -13.51
N GLU A 32 9.54 15.87 -12.56
CA GLU A 32 9.57 15.53 -11.15
C GLU A 32 8.95 14.13 -10.97
N LYS A 33 9.83 13.14 -10.92
CA LYS A 33 9.46 11.78 -10.53
C LYS A 33 9.16 11.77 -9.03
N ILE A 34 8.33 10.82 -8.62
CA ILE A 34 8.12 10.56 -7.20
C ILE A 34 9.38 9.89 -6.64
N THR A 35 10.15 10.61 -5.86
CA THR A 35 11.39 10.12 -5.21
C THR A 35 11.25 9.94 -3.72
N LYS A 36 10.18 10.46 -3.11
CA LYS A 36 9.95 10.51 -1.67
C LYS A 36 8.70 9.76 -1.27
N ALA A 37 8.79 8.96 -0.20
CA ALA A 37 7.62 8.34 0.44
C ALA A 37 7.57 8.70 1.92
N VAL A 38 6.40 9.09 2.39
CA VAL A 38 6.11 9.37 3.81
C VAL A 38 5.40 8.15 4.40
N PHE A 39 5.93 7.63 5.50
CA PHE A 39 5.39 6.52 6.26
C PHE A 39 4.88 7.00 7.62
N PRO A 40 3.58 7.21 7.79
CA PRO A 40 2.96 7.58 9.06
C PRO A 40 2.95 6.39 10.02
N VAL A 41 3.98 6.26 10.87
CA VAL A 41 4.14 5.11 11.78
C VAL A 41 4.09 5.51 13.27
N ALA A 42 3.62 6.71 13.61
CA ALA A 42 3.53 7.20 14.98
C ALA A 42 2.34 6.65 15.78
N GLY A 43 1.41 5.95 15.14
CA GLY A 43 0.18 5.45 15.78
C GLY A 43 0.44 4.48 16.94
N LEU A 44 -0.45 4.45 17.94
CA LEU A 44 -0.28 3.69 19.19
C LEU A 44 -0.48 2.17 19.03
N GLY A 45 -1.09 1.70 17.95
CA GLY A 45 -1.28 0.28 17.69
C GLY A 45 -2.21 -0.44 18.66
N THR A 46 -3.18 0.24 19.26
CA THR A 46 -4.02 -0.26 20.36
C THR A 46 -4.83 -1.51 20.02
N ARG A 47 -5.16 -1.72 18.73
CA ARG A 47 -5.92 -2.90 18.27
C ARG A 47 -5.16 -4.22 18.49
N PHE A 48 -3.84 -4.18 18.61
CA PHE A 48 -2.96 -5.35 18.79
C PHE A 48 -2.38 -5.45 20.21
N LEU A 49 -2.92 -4.69 21.18
CA LEU A 49 -2.54 -4.91 22.58
C LEU A 49 -2.91 -6.35 23.00
N PRO A 50 -2.06 -7.03 23.80
CA PRO A 50 -0.83 -6.50 24.47
C PRO A 50 0.44 -6.52 23.61
N ALA A 51 0.47 -7.16 22.41
CA ALA A 51 1.68 -7.34 21.59
C ALA A 51 2.37 -6.00 21.26
N THR A 52 1.59 -4.97 20.98
CA THR A 52 2.08 -3.63 20.61
C THR A 52 2.41 -2.72 21.81
N LYS A 53 2.41 -3.25 23.04
CA LYS A 53 2.82 -2.46 24.22
C LYS A 53 4.29 -2.01 24.14
N ALA A 54 5.17 -2.89 23.66
CA ALA A 54 6.60 -2.65 23.56
C ALA A 54 7.15 -2.68 22.13
N SER A 55 6.34 -3.11 21.16
CA SER A 55 6.73 -3.19 19.75
C SER A 55 5.75 -2.40 18.88
N PRO A 56 6.23 -1.64 17.89
CA PRO A 56 5.35 -1.01 16.90
C PRO A 56 4.49 -2.04 16.15
N LYS A 57 3.23 -1.71 15.84
CA LYS A 57 2.38 -2.58 15.02
C LYS A 57 3.00 -2.84 13.64
N GLU A 58 3.75 -1.89 13.13
CA GLU A 58 4.44 -1.95 11.86
C GLU A 58 5.61 -2.95 11.86
N MET A 59 6.05 -3.39 13.05
CA MET A 59 7.05 -4.44 13.25
C MET A 59 6.45 -5.83 13.46
N LEU A 60 5.13 -5.97 13.41
CA LEU A 60 4.50 -7.30 13.43
C LEU A 60 4.88 -8.07 12.16
N PRO A 61 5.41 -9.30 12.28
CA PRO A 61 5.93 -10.04 11.14
C PRO A 61 4.83 -10.79 10.40
N ILE A 62 4.81 -10.71 9.08
CA ILE A 62 4.11 -11.65 8.22
C ILE A 62 5.09 -12.77 7.91
N VAL A 63 4.90 -13.93 8.53
CA VAL A 63 5.84 -15.03 8.64
C VAL A 63 7.14 -14.58 9.37
N ASP A 64 8.11 -14.06 8.67
CA ASP A 64 9.42 -13.65 9.19
C ASP A 64 9.81 -12.20 8.83
N LYS A 65 9.03 -11.52 7.98
CA LYS A 65 9.29 -10.16 7.50
C LYS A 65 8.32 -9.15 8.12
N PRO A 66 8.79 -8.08 8.78
CA PRO A 66 7.93 -7.04 9.35
C PRO A 66 7.10 -6.30 8.29
N LEU A 67 5.88 -5.91 8.64
CA LEU A 67 4.97 -5.15 7.75
C LEU A 67 5.63 -3.91 7.13
N ILE A 68 6.41 -3.18 7.91
CA ILE A 68 7.08 -1.97 7.42
C ILE A 68 8.07 -2.25 6.29
N GLN A 69 8.71 -3.43 6.29
CA GLN A 69 9.66 -3.80 5.24
C GLN A 69 8.95 -4.03 3.91
N TYR A 70 7.78 -4.67 3.90
CA TYR A 70 6.97 -4.80 2.68
C TYR A 70 6.63 -3.44 2.08
N ALA A 71 6.25 -2.47 2.90
CA ALA A 71 5.91 -1.13 2.46
C ALA A 71 7.13 -0.37 1.88
N VAL A 72 8.32 -0.55 2.47
CA VAL A 72 9.56 0.04 1.97
C VAL A 72 10.01 -0.63 0.67
N GLU A 73 9.93 -1.95 0.57
CA GLU A 73 10.24 -2.70 -0.66
C GLU A 73 9.32 -2.29 -1.81
N GLU A 74 8.02 -2.10 -1.53
CA GLU A 74 7.05 -1.61 -2.52
C GLU A 74 7.42 -0.21 -3.03
N ALA A 75 7.78 0.70 -2.13
CA ALA A 75 8.20 2.06 -2.48
C ALA A 75 9.50 2.04 -3.32
N ALA A 76 10.49 1.26 -2.89
CA ALA A 76 11.76 1.12 -3.60
C ALA A 76 11.57 0.53 -5.01
N ALA A 77 10.70 -0.47 -5.16
CA ALA A 77 10.36 -1.06 -6.46
C ALA A 77 9.65 -0.07 -7.40
N ALA A 78 8.97 0.95 -6.85
CA ALA A 78 8.41 2.07 -7.61
C ALA A 78 9.43 3.16 -7.97
N GLY A 79 10.73 2.98 -7.63
CA GLY A 79 11.80 3.93 -7.90
C GLY A 79 11.94 5.04 -6.85
N ILE A 80 11.26 4.93 -5.71
CA ILE A 80 11.34 5.87 -4.59
C ILE A 80 12.62 5.59 -3.81
N THR A 81 13.40 6.62 -3.51
CA THR A 81 14.72 6.49 -2.88
C THR A 81 14.81 7.12 -1.49
N GLU A 82 13.89 8.03 -1.15
CA GLU A 82 13.88 8.72 0.14
C GLU A 82 12.67 8.27 0.97
N MET A 83 12.91 7.50 2.03
CA MET A 83 11.88 6.98 2.94
C MET A 83 11.80 7.86 4.20
N ILE A 84 10.70 8.57 4.37
CA ILE A 84 10.48 9.53 5.46
C ILE A 84 9.53 8.91 6.47
N PHE A 85 10.05 8.40 7.56
CA PHE A 85 9.25 7.80 8.63
C PHE A 85 8.81 8.85 9.65
N ILE A 86 7.49 9.00 9.82
CA ILE A 86 6.94 9.88 10.85
C ILE A 86 6.70 9.04 12.11
N THR A 87 7.66 9.08 13.02
CA THR A 87 7.75 8.17 14.18
C THR A 87 7.18 8.80 15.45
N GLY A 88 6.89 7.95 16.45
CA GLY A 88 6.52 8.34 17.80
C GLY A 88 7.56 7.91 18.85
N ARG A 89 7.26 8.16 20.12
CA ARG A 89 8.19 7.88 21.23
C ARG A 89 8.62 6.40 21.34
N ALA A 90 7.74 5.45 21.01
CA ALA A 90 7.95 4.01 21.19
C ALA A 90 8.18 3.28 19.85
N LYS A 91 8.82 3.93 18.86
CA LYS A 91 8.95 3.40 17.48
C LYS A 91 10.40 3.08 17.09
N ARG A 92 11.33 3.07 18.05
CA ARG A 92 12.76 2.86 17.80
C ARG A 92 13.07 1.56 17.03
N ALA A 93 12.29 0.50 17.24
CA ALA A 93 12.48 -0.75 16.53
C ALA A 93 12.37 -0.62 14.99
N ILE A 94 11.66 0.40 14.49
CA ILE A 94 11.59 0.69 13.05
C ILE A 94 12.92 1.28 12.56
N GLU A 95 13.51 2.18 13.36
CA GLU A 95 14.81 2.79 13.10
C GLU A 95 15.90 1.70 13.11
N ASP A 96 15.95 0.92 14.19
CA ASP A 96 16.92 -0.19 14.37
C ASP A 96 16.81 -1.25 13.25
N HIS A 97 15.63 -1.46 12.66
CA HIS A 97 15.41 -2.45 11.60
C HIS A 97 16.10 -2.08 10.27
N PHE A 98 16.12 -0.80 9.92
CA PHE A 98 16.73 -0.32 8.67
C PHE A 98 18.17 0.17 8.86
N ASP A 99 18.63 0.30 10.09
CA ASP A 99 20.00 0.67 10.39
C ASP A 99 20.95 -0.55 10.29
N LYS A 100 22.24 -0.29 10.19
CA LYS A 100 23.25 -1.34 10.16
C LYS A 100 23.35 -2.05 11.51
N ALA A 101 23.10 -3.35 11.53
CA ALA A 101 23.24 -4.20 12.72
C ALA A 101 24.69 -4.72 12.84
N TYR A 102 25.62 -3.84 13.23
CA TYR A 102 27.07 -4.11 13.20
C TYR A 102 27.46 -5.39 13.96
N GLU A 103 26.94 -5.60 15.16
CA GLU A 103 27.24 -6.78 15.99
C GLU A 103 26.74 -8.07 15.33
N LEU A 104 25.50 -8.06 14.82
CA LEU A 104 24.89 -9.21 14.15
C LEU A 104 25.64 -9.55 12.86
N GLU A 105 25.91 -8.55 12.02
CA GLU A 105 26.63 -8.75 10.75
C GLU A 105 28.04 -9.28 10.99
N THR A 106 28.76 -8.76 11.99
CA THR A 106 30.11 -9.24 12.36
C THR A 106 30.05 -10.68 12.83
N GLU A 107 29.10 -11.06 13.65
CA GLU A 107 28.93 -12.43 14.16
C GLU A 107 28.55 -13.41 13.03
N LEU A 108 27.68 -13.02 12.11
CA LEU A 108 27.32 -13.84 10.95
C LEU A 108 28.50 -14.07 10.02
N ALA A 109 29.31 -13.03 9.77
CA ALA A 109 30.55 -13.11 8.99
C ALA A 109 31.58 -14.02 9.66
N ALA A 110 31.80 -13.87 10.96
CA ALA A 110 32.72 -14.69 11.73
C ALA A 110 32.35 -16.19 11.73
N LYS A 111 31.06 -16.49 11.69
CA LYS A 111 30.50 -17.85 11.63
C LYS A 111 30.32 -18.39 10.21
N ASN A 112 30.78 -17.69 9.17
CA ASN A 112 30.59 -18.01 7.75
C ASN A 112 29.12 -18.26 7.35
N LYS A 113 28.15 -17.55 7.98
CA LYS A 113 26.72 -17.62 7.67
C LYS A 113 26.36 -16.63 6.57
N GLN A 114 26.93 -16.80 5.38
CA GLN A 114 26.90 -15.85 4.28
C GLN A 114 25.46 -15.51 3.84
N ALA A 115 24.58 -16.51 3.70
CA ALA A 115 23.18 -16.29 3.27
C ALA A 115 22.40 -15.41 4.26
N LEU A 116 22.58 -15.62 5.57
CA LEU A 116 21.96 -14.79 6.60
C LEU A 116 22.54 -13.37 6.63
N LEU A 117 23.84 -13.24 6.40
CA LEU A 117 24.50 -11.93 6.30
C LEU A 117 23.96 -11.12 5.13
N GLU A 118 23.85 -11.73 3.96
CA GLU A 118 23.25 -11.10 2.77
C GLU A 118 21.79 -10.72 3.00
N MET A 119 21.01 -11.60 3.64
CA MET A 119 19.62 -11.31 4.02
C MET A 119 19.55 -10.06 4.90
N VAL A 120 20.33 -9.98 5.97
CA VAL A 120 20.35 -8.83 6.89
C VAL A 120 20.77 -7.55 6.17
N GLN A 121 21.78 -7.61 5.32
CA GLN A 121 22.28 -6.46 4.57
C GLN A 121 21.32 -5.99 3.47
N SER A 122 20.41 -6.84 3.01
CA SER A 122 19.41 -6.52 2.00
C SER A 122 18.09 -5.97 2.55
N ILE A 123 17.90 -5.92 3.88
CA ILE A 123 16.69 -5.39 4.53
C ILE A 123 16.40 -3.96 4.05
N LYS A 124 17.43 -3.11 4.03
CA LYS A 124 17.33 -1.79 3.40
C LYS A 124 17.73 -1.90 1.93
N PRO A 125 16.80 -1.66 0.97
CA PRO A 125 17.11 -1.73 -0.44
C PRO A 125 18.27 -0.80 -0.83
N SER A 126 19.08 -1.23 -1.80
CA SER A 126 20.22 -0.43 -2.29
C SER A 126 19.75 0.90 -2.87
N GLY A 127 20.46 1.97 -2.56
CA GLY A 127 20.14 3.33 -3.02
C GLY A 127 19.00 4.01 -2.25
N VAL A 128 18.48 3.36 -1.20
CA VAL A 128 17.44 3.95 -0.33
C VAL A 128 18.08 4.67 0.85
N GLU A 129 17.60 5.88 1.12
CA GLU A 129 17.92 6.67 2.31
C GLU A 129 16.69 6.77 3.24
N CYS A 130 16.92 6.59 4.54
CA CYS A 130 15.87 6.63 5.56
C CYS A 130 16.02 7.89 6.41
N PHE A 131 14.90 8.63 6.57
CA PHE A 131 14.80 9.83 7.39
C PHE A 131 13.75 9.61 8.47
N TYR A 132 14.03 10.00 9.70
CA TYR A 132 13.15 9.82 10.83
C TYR A 132 12.74 11.16 11.40
N VAL A 133 11.44 11.45 11.33
CA VAL A 133 10.85 12.70 11.84
C VAL A 133 9.88 12.36 12.97
N ARG A 134 9.95 13.06 14.07
CA ARG A 134 9.09 12.80 15.20
C ARG A 134 7.78 13.56 15.11
N GLN A 135 6.67 12.82 15.19
CA GLN A 135 5.35 13.39 15.49
C GLN A 135 5.26 13.53 17.03
N PRO A 136 5.33 14.75 17.59
CA PRO A 136 5.38 14.92 19.05
C PRO A 136 4.05 14.56 19.73
N GLU A 137 2.94 14.80 19.04
CA GLU A 137 1.57 14.53 19.50
C GLU A 137 0.80 13.76 18.44
N THR A 138 -0.01 12.80 18.85
CA THR A 138 -0.80 11.94 17.94
C THR A 138 -2.08 12.65 17.48
N LEU A 139 -1.92 13.69 16.67
CA LEU A 139 -3.02 14.55 16.18
C LEU A 139 -3.64 14.06 14.87
N GLY A 140 -3.50 12.80 14.50
CA GLY A 140 -4.09 12.19 13.32
C GLY A 140 -3.14 12.05 12.12
N LEU A 141 -3.67 11.45 11.04
CA LEU A 141 -2.91 11.13 9.83
C LEU A 141 -2.46 12.39 9.09
N GLY A 142 -3.33 13.38 8.94
CA GLY A 142 -2.99 14.66 8.31
C GLY A 142 -1.84 15.37 9.02
N HIS A 143 -1.83 15.37 10.36
CA HIS A 143 -0.72 15.93 11.13
C HIS A 143 0.58 15.14 10.93
N ALA A 144 0.52 13.82 10.86
CA ALA A 144 1.70 13.02 10.56
C ALA A 144 2.30 13.40 9.19
N VAL A 145 1.47 13.50 8.15
CA VAL A 145 1.91 13.95 6.82
C VAL A 145 2.49 15.37 6.88
N LEU A 146 1.87 16.28 7.62
CA LEU A 146 2.36 17.66 7.78
C LEU A 146 3.77 17.71 8.40
N CYS A 147 4.12 16.78 9.31
CA CYS A 147 5.45 16.69 9.89
C CYS A 147 6.55 16.44 8.84
N ALA A 148 6.21 15.86 7.68
CA ALA A 148 7.16 15.59 6.61
C ALA A 148 7.50 16.82 5.75
N GLN A 149 6.74 17.91 5.86
CA GLN A 149 6.80 19.06 4.94
C GLN A 149 8.21 19.58 4.68
N LYS A 150 9.04 19.69 5.71
CA LYS A 150 10.41 20.25 5.58
C LYS A 150 11.35 19.36 4.77
N LEU A 151 11.10 18.05 4.72
CA LEU A 151 11.88 17.09 3.94
C LEU A 151 11.30 16.91 2.53
N VAL A 152 9.99 16.90 2.41
CA VAL A 152 9.30 16.82 1.10
C VAL A 152 9.53 18.10 0.29
N ARG A 153 9.46 19.26 0.93
CA ARG A 153 9.56 20.58 0.28
C ARG A 153 8.44 20.77 -0.76
N ASP A 154 8.82 21.23 -1.96
CA ASP A 154 7.90 21.55 -3.06
C ASP A 154 7.82 20.43 -4.11
N GLU A 155 8.11 19.19 -3.71
CA GLU A 155 8.10 18.02 -4.58
C GLU A 155 6.85 17.17 -4.36
N PRO A 156 6.35 16.47 -5.40
CA PRO A 156 5.31 15.45 -5.24
C PRO A 156 5.87 14.25 -4.48
N PHE A 157 5.03 13.58 -3.71
CA PHE A 157 5.46 12.51 -2.83
C PHE A 157 4.39 11.44 -2.62
N ALA A 158 4.83 10.25 -2.25
CA ALA A 158 3.94 9.17 -1.86
C ALA A 158 3.63 9.23 -0.35
N VAL A 159 2.45 8.75 0.05
CA VAL A 159 2.13 8.41 1.44
C VAL A 159 1.74 6.94 1.47
N ILE A 160 2.38 6.16 2.35
CA ILE A 160 2.21 4.71 2.44
C ILE A 160 1.90 4.33 3.88
N LEU A 161 0.71 3.78 4.10
CA LEU A 161 0.33 3.21 5.39
C LEU A 161 0.82 1.76 5.44
N ALA A 162 1.75 1.48 6.35
CA ALA A 162 2.42 0.18 6.40
C ALA A 162 1.53 -0.97 6.86
N ASP A 163 0.41 -0.69 7.52
CA ASP A 163 -0.56 -1.70 7.91
C ASP A 163 -1.58 -2.09 6.82
N ASP A 164 -1.54 -1.43 5.68
CA ASP A 164 -2.18 -1.89 4.44
C ASP A 164 -1.14 -2.64 3.59
N LEU A 165 -1.13 -3.97 3.70
CA LEU A 165 -0.26 -4.81 2.88
C LEU A 165 -0.91 -5.06 1.51
N LEU A 166 -0.26 -4.57 0.46
CA LEU A 166 -0.73 -4.73 -0.93
C LEU A 166 0.16 -5.71 -1.68
N ASP A 167 -0.45 -6.74 -2.25
CA ASP A 167 0.24 -7.83 -2.94
C ASP A 167 -0.13 -7.81 -4.43
N ASN A 168 0.81 -7.45 -5.27
CA ASN A 168 0.70 -7.46 -6.73
C ASN A 168 2.05 -7.34 -7.44
N GLN A 169 2.09 -7.75 -8.71
CA GLN A 169 3.16 -7.49 -9.67
C GLN A 169 2.58 -6.88 -10.95
N PRO A 170 2.96 -5.64 -11.33
CA PRO A 170 3.86 -4.72 -10.61
C PRO A 170 3.22 -4.21 -9.30
N PRO A 171 4.05 -3.78 -8.31
CA PRO A 171 3.56 -3.24 -7.04
C PRO A 171 2.60 -2.08 -7.22
N VAL A 172 1.66 -1.90 -6.27
CA VAL A 172 0.62 -0.86 -6.40
C VAL A 172 1.21 0.55 -6.46
N MET A 173 2.25 0.83 -5.68
CA MET A 173 2.91 2.13 -5.73
C MET A 173 3.56 2.39 -7.10
N GLN A 174 4.13 1.38 -7.76
CA GLN A 174 4.64 1.52 -9.12
C GLN A 174 3.51 1.84 -10.10
N GLN A 175 2.37 1.15 -10.01
CA GLN A 175 1.20 1.47 -10.84
C GLN A 175 0.78 2.93 -10.67
N MET A 176 0.81 3.45 -9.43
CA MET A 176 0.41 4.82 -9.13
C MET A 176 1.45 5.85 -9.59
N THR A 177 2.75 5.56 -9.49
CA THR A 177 3.80 6.46 -10.00
C THR A 177 3.75 6.59 -11.52
N GLU A 178 3.47 5.49 -12.24
CA GLU A 178 3.24 5.51 -13.70
C GLU A 178 2.04 6.40 -14.08
N LEU A 179 0.95 6.33 -13.32
CA LEU A 179 -0.22 7.21 -13.50
C LEU A 179 0.12 8.68 -13.19
N TYR A 180 0.89 8.93 -12.13
CA TYR A 180 1.34 10.29 -11.81
C TYR A 180 2.21 10.86 -12.93
N ASP A 181 3.09 10.06 -13.52
CA ASP A 181 3.92 10.47 -14.65
C ASP A 181 3.08 10.94 -15.86
N HIS A 182 1.89 10.36 -16.01
CA HIS A 182 0.97 10.73 -17.09
C HIS A 182 0.07 11.91 -16.73
N TYR A 183 -0.58 11.89 -15.55
CA TYR A 183 -1.64 12.86 -15.20
C TYR A 183 -1.15 14.07 -14.41
N ARG A 184 -0.01 14.00 -13.74
CA ARG A 184 0.62 15.08 -12.94
C ARG A 184 -0.34 15.73 -11.93
N CYS A 185 -1.16 14.94 -11.27
CA CYS A 185 -2.09 15.37 -10.24
C CYS A 185 -2.06 14.40 -9.05
N SER A 186 -2.63 14.80 -7.92
CA SER A 186 -2.78 13.90 -6.77
C SER A 186 -3.61 12.67 -7.11
N ILE A 187 -3.20 11.50 -6.58
CA ILE A 187 -3.85 10.20 -6.82
C ILE A 187 -4.05 9.50 -5.47
N VAL A 188 -5.25 8.98 -5.24
CA VAL A 188 -5.56 8.15 -4.08
C VAL A 188 -5.90 6.73 -4.52
N GLY A 189 -5.31 5.72 -3.87
CA GLY A 189 -5.67 4.33 -4.11
C GLY A 189 -7.02 4.00 -3.48
N VAL A 190 -7.89 3.33 -4.21
CA VAL A 190 -9.23 2.95 -3.72
C VAL A 190 -9.55 1.49 -4.04
N GLU A 191 -10.41 0.90 -3.21
CA GLU A 191 -11.01 -0.40 -3.45
C GLU A 191 -12.52 -0.37 -3.21
N THR A 192 -13.24 -1.34 -3.77
CA THR A 192 -14.66 -1.52 -3.48
C THR A 192 -14.83 -2.13 -2.11
N ILE A 193 -15.52 -1.44 -1.21
CA ILE A 193 -15.78 -1.87 0.15
C ILE A 193 -17.25 -2.26 0.35
N ALA A 194 -17.52 -3.12 1.34
CA ALA A 194 -18.89 -3.36 1.80
C ALA A 194 -19.47 -2.07 2.41
N PRO A 195 -20.78 -1.79 2.24
CA PRO A 195 -21.39 -0.56 2.75
C PRO A 195 -21.13 -0.31 4.24
N GLU A 196 -21.16 -1.34 5.07
CA GLU A 196 -20.94 -1.27 6.52
C GLU A 196 -19.51 -0.88 6.89
N ALA A 197 -18.54 -1.18 5.99
CA ALA A 197 -17.14 -0.86 6.18
C ALA A 197 -16.84 0.65 5.99
N SER A 198 -17.76 1.43 5.42
CA SER A 198 -17.59 2.88 5.21
C SER A 198 -17.20 3.63 6.49
N ARG A 199 -17.64 3.16 7.65
CA ARG A 199 -17.27 3.71 8.97
C ARG A 199 -15.78 3.64 9.32
N SER A 200 -14.99 2.91 8.51
CA SER A 200 -13.56 2.69 8.74
C SER A 200 -12.67 3.38 7.71
N TYR A 201 -13.26 3.91 6.62
CA TYR A 201 -12.54 4.45 5.48
C TYR A 201 -12.96 5.87 5.13
N GLY A 202 -12.07 6.63 4.54
CA GLY A 202 -12.47 7.75 3.69
C GLY A 202 -13.18 7.19 2.45
N VAL A 203 -14.36 7.71 2.12
CA VAL A 203 -15.14 7.26 0.96
C VAL A 203 -15.19 8.36 -0.07
N VAL A 204 -14.85 8.04 -1.32
CA VAL A 204 -14.78 9.00 -2.40
C VAL A 204 -16.11 9.14 -3.15
N ALA A 205 -16.39 10.35 -3.63
CA ALA A 205 -17.40 10.63 -4.64
C ALA A 205 -16.69 11.08 -5.92
N GLY A 206 -17.20 10.70 -7.08
CA GLY A 206 -16.59 11.12 -8.33
C GLY A 206 -17.26 10.53 -9.55
N ARG A 207 -16.71 10.85 -10.70
CA ARG A 207 -17.18 10.39 -12.00
C ARG A 207 -16.15 9.46 -12.64
N GLU A 208 -16.63 8.38 -13.22
CA GLU A 208 -15.78 7.46 -13.98
C GLU A 208 -14.99 8.23 -15.04
N TRP A 209 -13.66 8.03 -15.05
CA TRP A 209 -12.76 8.59 -16.05
C TRP A 209 -12.40 7.55 -17.09
N ASP A 210 -12.04 6.34 -16.59
CA ASP A 210 -11.86 5.12 -17.37
C ASP A 210 -12.21 3.90 -16.50
N ASP A 211 -11.89 2.70 -16.95
CA ASP A 211 -12.20 1.44 -16.25
C ASP A 211 -11.66 1.39 -14.81
N ARG A 212 -10.58 2.14 -14.49
CA ARG A 212 -9.91 2.10 -13.20
C ARG A 212 -9.73 3.46 -12.54
N LEU A 213 -9.98 4.53 -13.26
CA LEU A 213 -9.81 5.89 -12.74
C LEU A 213 -11.17 6.57 -12.53
N VAL A 214 -11.28 7.22 -11.40
CA VAL A 214 -12.42 8.06 -11.04
C VAL A 214 -11.89 9.47 -10.78
N LYS A 215 -12.42 10.47 -11.48
CA LYS A 215 -12.15 11.87 -11.16
C LYS A 215 -12.96 12.23 -9.92
N LEU A 216 -12.27 12.63 -8.85
CA LEU A 216 -12.92 12.99 -7.61
C LEU A 216 -13.75 14.27 -7.74
N ASP A 217 -14.95 14.22 -7.17
CA ASP A 217 -15.80 15.37 -6.88
C ASP A 217 -15.87 15.62 -5.35
N GLY A 218 -15.49 14.64 -4.53
CA GLY A 218 -15.47 14.75 -3.07
C GLY A 218 -14.92 13.52 -2.36
N ILE A 219 -14.61 13.68 -1.08
CA ILE A 219 -14.20 12.60 -0.18
C ILE A 219 -14.73 12.89 1.22
N VAL A 220 -15.25 11.87 1.90
CA VAL A 220 -15.82 11.98 3.26
C VAL A 220 -15.15 10.97 4.18
N GLU A 221 -14.66 11.43 5.33
CA GLU A 221 -14.03 10.56 6.34
C GLU A 221 -15.08 9.77 7.12
N LYS A 222 -14.99 8.46 7.10
CA LYS A 222 -15.78 7.51 7.90
C LYS A 222 -17.28 7.78 7.92
N PRO A 223 -17.93 7.96 6.77
CA PRO A 223 -19.38 8.26 6.73
C PRO A 223 -20.19 7.06 7.27
N ALA A 224 -21.35 7.36 7.83
CA ALA A 224 -22.30 6.27 8.09
C ALA A 224 -22.73 5.62 6.75
N PRO A 225 -23.07 4.33 6.70
CA PRO A 225 -23.38 3.63 5.45
C PRO A 225 -24.43 4.33 4.58
N LYS A 226 -25.44 4.92 5.21
CA LYS A 226 -26.52 5.66 4.52
C LYS A 226 -26.07 7.01 3.94
N ASP A 227 -24.96 7.56 4.46
CA ASP A 227 -24.41 8.87 4.09
C ASP A 227 -23.13 8.72 3.23
N ALA A 228 -22.69 7.48 2.97
CA ALA A 228 -21.54 7.19 2.13
C ALA A 228 -21.83 7.59 0.67
N PRO A 229 -20.99 8.43 0.05
CA PRO A 229 -21.25 8.91 -1.31
C PRO A 229 -21.09 7.83 -2.39
N SER A 230 -20.38 6.75 -2.08
CA SER A 230 -20.17 5.59 -2.95
C SER A 230 -19.76 4.37 -2.11
N ASN A 231 -19.32 3.31 -2.78
CA ASN A 231 -18.69 2.13 -2.17
C ASN A 231 -17.17 2.08 -2.43
N LEU A 232 -16.54 3.18 -2.79
CA LEU A 232 -15.11 3.27 -3.03
C LEU A 232 -14.40 3.83 -1.79
N GLY A 233 -13.77 2.93 -1.04
CA GLY A 233 -12.98 3.27 0.15
C GLY A 233 -11.53 3.57 -0.21
N VAL A 234 -10.97 4.61 0.39
CA VAL A 234 -9.56 4.97 0.22
C VAL A 234 -8.70 4.04 1.05
N VAL A 235 -7.71 3.44 0.41
CA VAL A 235 -6.69 2.60 1.06
C VAL A 235 -5.42 3.39 1.34
N GLY A 236 -4.50 2.79 2.07
CA GLY A 236 -3.29 3.43 2.56
C GLY A 236 -2.22 3.76 1.51
N ARG A 237 -2.61 4.16 0.30
CA ARG A 237 -1.70 4.56 -0.79
C ARG A 237 -2.16 5.85 -1.42
N TYR A 238 -1.25 6.84 -1.40
CA TYR A 238 -1.50 8.17 -1.95
C TYR A 238 -0.26 8.66 -2.71
N ILE A 239 -0.48 9.40 -3.78
CA ILE A 239 0.49 10.32 -4.36
C ILE A 239 -0.11 11.71 -4.23
N LEU A 240 0.61 12.63 -3.63
CA LEU A 240 0.12 13.97 -3.31
C LEU A 240 1.05 15.03 -3.90
N THR A 241 0.48 16.09 -4.39
CA THR A 241 1.22 17.31 -4.73
C THR A 241 1.59 18.07 -3.44
N PRO A 242 2.65 18.89 -3.45
CA PRO A 242 3.07 19.65 -2.26
C PRO A 242 2.03 20.68 -1.79
N ARG A 243 1.04 21.03 -2.62
CA ARG A 243 -0.07 21.92 -2.25
C ARG A 243 -0.88 21.38 -1.07
N ILE A 244 -0.91 20.06 -0.86
CA ILE A 244 -1.58 19.45 0.29
C ILE A 244 -1.13 20.05 1.62
N PHE A 245 0.13 20.51 1.74
CA PHE A 245 0.65 21.08 2.98
C PHE A 245 0.00 22.41 3.33
N ASP A 246 -0.43 23.22 2.35
CA ASP A 246 -1.17 24.45 2.59
C ASP A 246 -2.53 24.17 3.22
N HIS A 247 -3.22 23.14 2.72
CA HIS A 247 -4.48 22.69 3.26
C HIS A 247 -4.31 22.08 4.65
N LEU A 248 -3.30 21.21 4.85
CA LEU A 248 -3.02 20.62 6.16
C LEU A 248 -2.71 21.65 7.26
N ARG A 249 -1.99 22.74 6.94
CA ARG A 249 -1.71 23.83 7.90
C ARG A 249 -2.95 24.59 8.34
N ASN A 250 -3.94 24.68 7.47
CA ASN A 250 -5.16 25.44 7.70
C ASN A 250 -6.31 24.58 8.23
N LEU A 251 -6.13 23.26 8.35
CA LEU A 251 -7.16 22.37 8.88
C LEU A 251 -7.47 22.68 10.34
N LYS A 252 -8.77 22.61 10.65
CA LYS A 252 -9.25 22.52 12.03
C LYS A 252 -9.38 21.05 12.42
N PRO A 253 -9.18 20.70 13.68
CA PRO A 253 -9.43 19.33 14.15
C PRO A 253 -10.87 18.89 13.79
N GLY A 254 -10.96 17.77 13.10
CA GLY A 254 -12.21 17.14 12.70
C GLY A 254 -12.73 16.11 13.71
N ALA A 255 -13.30 15.03 13.22
CA ALA A 255 -13.82 13.94 14.03
C ALA A 255 -12.72 13.36 14.95
N GLY A 256 -13.02 13.21 16.24
CA GLY A 256 -12.06 12.72 17.25
C GLY A 256 -10.97 13.73 17.67
N GLY A 257 -11.04 14.99 17.22
CA GLY A 257 -10.00 16.00 17.51
C GLY A 257 -8.74 15.83 16.66
N GLU A 258 -8.79 15.02 15.60
CA GLU A 258 -7.67 14.71 14.73
C GLU A 258 -7.68 15.59 13.45
N LEU A 259 -6.50 15.86 12.89
CA LEU A 259 -6.33 16.42 11.56
C LEU A 259 -6.39 15.27 10.56
N GLN A 260 -7.51 15.13 9.85
CA GLN A 260 -7.71 14.06 8.89
C GLN A 260 -7.08 14.40 7.54
N LEU A 261 -6.36 13.47 6.93
CA LEU A 261 -5.79 13.67 5.59
C LEU A 261 -6.90 13.81 4.53
N THR A 262 -8.00 13.09 4.70
CA THR A 262 -9.19 13.17 3.84
C THR A 262 -9.81 14.57 3.80
N ASP A 263 -9.84 15.29 4.94
CA ASP A 263 -10.36 16.66 4.98
C ASP A 263 -9.44 17.63 4.20
N ALA A 264 -8.11 17.42 4.27
CA ALA A 264 -7.16 18.19 3.47
C ALA A 264 -7.32 17.90 1.97
N ILE A 265 -7.51 16.62 1.59
CA ILE A 265 -7.76 16.21 0.20
C ILE A 265 -9.08 16.82 -0.29
N GLN A 266 -10.14 16.80 0.53
CA GLN A 266 -11.42 17.46 0.21
C GLN A 266 -11.24 18.96 -0.06
N SER A 267 -10.42 19.63 0.74
CA SER A 267 -10.12 21.06 0.53
C SER A 267 -9.28 21.29 -0.72
N LEU A 268 -8.32 20.42 -1.01
CA LEU A 268 -7.43 20.51 -2.19
C LEU A 268 -8.20 20.35 -3.51
N LEU A 269 -9.33 19.64 -3.53
CA LEU A 269 -10.21 19.51 -4.70
C LEU A 269 -10.73 20.85 -5.25
N ALA A 270 -10.73 21.90 -4.45
CA ALA A 270 -11.10 23.25 -4.92
C ALA A 270 -10.02 23.88 -5.82
N GLU A 271 -8.78 23.41 -5.78
CA GLU A 271 -7.64 23.99 -6.45
C GLU A 271 -7.05 23.10 -7.56
N GLU A 272 -7.16 21.78 -7.43
CA GLU A 272 -6.59 20.85 -8.39
C GLU A 272 -7.47 19.61 -8.62
N GLN A 273 -7.23 18.95 -9.76
CA GLN A 273 -7.85 17.66 -10.04
C GLN A 273 -7.18 16.58 -9.19
N ILE A 274 -7.99 15.69 -8.62
CA ILE A 274 -7.51 14.50 -7.92
C ILE A 274 -8.17 13.28 -8.56
N LEU A 275 -7.39 12.20 -8.73
CA LEU A 275 -7.88 10.93 -9.26
C LEU A 275 -7.92 9.87 -8.16
N ALA A 276 -8.96 9.05 -8.17
CA ALA A 276 -8.97 7.80 -7.43
C ALA A 276 -8.63 6.66 -8.38
N TYR A 277 -7.72 5.79 -7.96
CA TYR A 277 -7.26 4.66 -8.74
C TYR A 277 -7.68 3.34 -8.11
N ARG A 278 -8.48 2.55 -8.84
CA ARG A 278 -8.79 1.16 -8.52
C ARG A 278 -7.60 0.30 -8.92
N TYR A 279 -6.65 0.14 -8.01
CA TYR A 279 -5.41 -0.59 -8.27
C TYR A 279 -5.66 -2.07 -8.61
N ARG A 280 -4.66 -2.70 -9.21
CA ARG A 280 -4.60 -4.15 -9.39
C ARG A 280 -3.81 -4.74 -8.23
N GLY A 281 -4.36 -5.76 -7.59
CA GLY A 281 -3.71 -6.44 -6.47
C GLY A 281 -4.70 -6.84 -5.39
N GLN A 282 -4.19 -7.61 -4.45
CA GLN A 282 -4.90 -8.02 -3.25
C GLN A 282 -4.44 -7.18 -2.07
N ARG A 283 -5.38 -6.69 -1.27
CA ARG A 283 -5.10 -5.96 -0.04
C ARG A 283 -5.40 -6.84 1.18
N PHE A 284 -4.52 -6.72 2.16
CA PHE A 284 -4.71 -7.25 3.50
C PHE A 284 -4.68 -6.09 4.49
N ASP A 285 -5.81 -5.81 5.15
CA ASP A 285 -5.88 -4.83 6.25
C ASP A 285 -5.21 -5.40 7.50
N CYS A 286 -3.88 -5.31 7.56
CA CYS A 286 -3.09 -5.72 8.72
C CYS A 286 -3.23 -4.76 9.92
N GLY A 287 -4.02 -3.71 9.82
CA GLY A 287 -4.50 -2.90 10.93
C GLY A 287 -5.58 -3.61 11.76
N SER A 288 -6.19 -4.69 11.24
CA SER A 288 -7.12 -5.57 11.92
C SER A 288 -6.49 -6.93 12.21
N LYS A 289 -6.91 -7.60 13.29
CA LYS A 289 -6.42 -8.95 13.63
C LYS A 289 -6.76 -9.98 12.55
N PHE A 290 -7.95 -9.85 11.96
CA PHE A 290 -8.40 -10.79 10.94
C PHE A 290 -7.60 -10.62 9.63
N GLY A 291 -7.46 -9.40 9.11
CA GLY A 291 -6.66 -9.14 7.91
C GLY A 291 -5.18 -9.50 8.10
N TYR A 292 -4.63 -9.28 9.30
CA TYR A 292 -3.28 -9.74 9.66
C TYR A 292 -3.14 -11.27 9.58
N LEU A 293 -4.13 -12.02 10.08
CA LEU A 293 -4.14 -13.49 9.97
C LEU A 293 -4.29 -13.94 8.51
N GLN A 294 -5.16 -13.29 7.73
CA GLN A 294 -5.30 -13.60 6.31
C GLN A 294 -3.95 -13.40 5.58
N ALA A 295 -3.28 -12.26 5.77
CA ALA A 295 -1.96 -12.02 5.21
C ALA A 295 -0.97 -13.11 5.63
N THR A 296 -0.93 -13.46 6.91
CA THR A 296 -0.01 -14.48 7.43
C THR A 296 -0.25 -15.84 6.76
N VAL A 297 -1.50 -16.26 6.58
CA VAL A 297 -1.84 -17.53 5.91
C VAL A 297 -1.40 -17.50 4.44
N GLU A 298 -1.77 -16.45 3.71
CA GLU A 298 -1.47 -16.34 2.29
C GLU A 298 0.05 -16.28 2.00
N PHE A 299 0.79 -15.58 2.85
CA PHE A 299 2.25 -15.50 2.70
C PHE A 299 2.95 -16.76 3.18
N ALA A 300 2.44 -17.44 4.22
CA ALA A 300 2.97 -18.74 4.66
C ALA A 300 2.83 -19.82 3.59
N LEU A 301 1.70 -19.86 2.86
CA LEU A 301 1.47 -20.78 1.75
C LEU A 301 2.39 -20.55 0.54
N ARG A 302 3.11 -19.42 0.51
CA ARG A 302 4.07 -19.06 -0.56
C ARG A 302 5.51 -19.02 -0.07
N HIS A 303 5.72 -19.10 1.25
CA HIS A 303 7.04 -18.97 1.86
C HIS A 303 7.89 -20.22 1.61
N PRO A 304 9.13 -20.11 1.08
CA PRO A 304 9.92 -21.26 0.65
C PRO A 304 10.25 -22.25 1.78
N GLU A 305 10.43 -21.79 3.02
CA GLU A 305 10.81 -22.65 4.15
C GLU A 305 9.63 -23.35 4.83
N VAL A 306 8.44 -22.75 4.84
CA VAL A 306 7.32 -23.26 5.64
C VAL A 306 6.14 -23.75 4.82
N ARG A 307 6.09 -23.44 3.51
CA ARG A 307 4.97 -23.73 2.63
C ARG A 307 4.48 -25.18 2.75
N ALA A 308 5.37 -26.16 2.56
CA ALA A 308 5.00 -27.58 2.49
C ALA A 308 4.40 -28.08 3.81
N ASP A 309 5.03 -27.76 4.93
CA ASP A 309 4.57 -28.18 6.25
C ASP A 309 3.27 -27.47 6.64
N PHE A 310 3.14 -26.19 6.28
CA PHE A 310 1.96 -25.40 6.58
C PHE A 310 0.75 -25.85 5.74
N GLU A 311 0.96 -26.16 4.47
CA GLU A 311 -0.06 -26.72 3.58
C GLU A 311 -0.56 -28.07 4.11
N ALA A 312 0.34 -28.97 4.48
CA ALA A 312 0.01 -30.27 5.10
C ALA A 312 -0.78 -30.10 6.42
N TYR A 313 -0.34 -29.17 7.28
CA TYR A 313 -1.05 -28.84 8.52
C TYR A 313 -2.47 -28.34 8.27
N LEU A 314 -2.68 -27.46 7.29
CA LEU A 314 -4.01 -26.95 6.94
C LEU A 314 -4.93 -28.06 6.40
N HIS A 315 -4.41 -28.95 5.53
CA HIS A 315 -5.16 -30.10 5.02
C HIS A 315 -5.63 -31.01 6.15
N ASP A 316 -4.73 -31.39 7.05
CA ASP A 316 -5.07 -32.21 8.22
C ASP A 316 -6.12 -31.51 9.11
N ARG A 317 -5.88 -30.24 9.42
CA ARG A 317 -6.72 -29.45 10.32
C ARG A 317 -8.15 -29.24 9.82
N LEU A 318 -8.31 -29.08 8.50
CA LEU A 318 -9.60 -28.83 7.85
C LEU A 318 -10.29 -30.12 7.40
N GLY A 319 -9.68 -31.30 7.59
CA GLY A 319 -10.20 -32.57 7.14
C GLY A 319 -10.34 -32.67 5.62
N LEU A 320 -9.55 -31.90 4.88
CA LEU A 320 -9.51 -31.94 3.42
C LEU A 320 -8.67 -33.16 3.03
N ALA A 321 -9.30 -34.20 2.48
CA ALA A 321 -8.60 -35.37 1.97
C ALA A 321 -7.53 -34.92 0.94
N GLN A 322 -6.36 -35.58 0.97
CA GLN A 322 -5.29 -35.34 0.01
C GLN A 322 -5.73 -35.82 -1.38
N THR A 323 -6.39 -34.97 -2.13
CA THR A 323 -6.99 -35.27 -3.44
C THR A 323 -5.96 -35.59 -4.55
N HIS A 324 -4.65 -35.54 -4.27
CA HIS A 324 -3.63 -35.81 -5.29
C HIS A 324 -2.89 -37.15 -5.18
N GLN A 325 -2.97 -37.87 -4.05
CA GLN A 325 -2.41 -39.21 -3.99
C GLN A 325 -3.45 -40.33 -4.28
N ASP A 326 -4.72 -40.08 -3.99
CA ASP A 326 -5.79 -41.08 -4.25
C ASP A 326 -6.15 -41.18 -5.74
N ALA A 327 -6.07 -40.06 -6.50
CA ALA A 327 -6.35 -40.10 -7.93
C ALA A 327 -5.27 -40.87 -8.74
N SER A 328 -4.01 -40.89 -8.30
CA SER A 328 -2.98 -41.71 -8.95
C SER A 328 -3.07 -43.18 -8.55
N ALA A 329 -3.47 -43.47 -7.32
CA ALA A 329 -3.68 -44.85 -6.84
C ALA A 329 -4.94 -45.48 -7.45
N GLU A 330 -6.04 -44.75 -7.62
CA GLU A 330 -7.23 -45.19 -8.35
C GLU A 330 -6.95 -45.38 -9.86
N MET A 331 -6.16 -44.48 -10.48
CA MET A 331 -5.79 -44.64 -11.87
C MET A 331 -4.87 -45.86 -12.09
N ASP A 332 -3.91 -46.12 -11.19
CA ASP A 332 -3.04 -47.30 -11.22
C ASP A 332 -3.83 -48.58 -10.93
N SER A 333 -4.87 -48.53 -10.11
CA SER A 333 -5.81 -49.67 -9.88
C SER A 333 -6.65 -49.96 -11.12
N LEU A 334 -7.21 -48.92 -11.75
CA LEU A 334 -8.01 -49.05 -12.97
C LEU A 334 -7.17 -49.57 -14.17
N VAL A 335 -5.89 -49.20 -14.24
CA VAL A 335 -4.98 -49.69 -15.28
C VAL A 335 -4.57 -51.14 -15.06
N ARG A 336 -4.47 -51.62 -13.81
CA ARG A 336 -4.21 -53.05 -13.51
C ARG A 336 -5.38 -53.97 -13.77
N ASP A 337 -6.61 -53.50 -13.57
CA ASP A 337 -7.82 -54.29 -13.79
C ASP A 337 -8.28 -54.34 -15.25
N THR A 338 -7.68 -53.55 -16.16
CA THR A 338 -8.06 -53.45 -17.57
C THR A 338 -7.14 -54.20 -18.54
N ILE A 339 -6.08 -54.89 -18.07
CA ILE A 339 -5.24 -55.72 -18.93
C ILE A 339 -5.59 -57.20 -18.71
N PRO A 340 -6.34 -57.85 -19.59
CA PRO A 340 -6.50 -59.28 -19.51
C PRO A 340 -5.22 -60.01 -19.94
N LEU A 341 -4.66 -60.78 -19.01
CA LEU A 341 -3.62 -61.77 -19.33
C LEU A 341 -4.23 -62.81 -20.30
N SER A 342 -4.04 -62.64 -21.58
CA SER A 342 -4.15 -63.75 -22.51
C SER A 342 -3.21 -63.47 -23.67
N VAL A 343 -2.06 -64.16 -23.66
CA VAL A 343 -1.60 -64.98 -24.80
C VAL A 343 -0.44 -65.80 -24.24
N ALA A 344 -0.75 -67.07 -23.94
CA ALA A 344 0.21 -68.14 -23.95
C ALA A 344 -0.19 -69.03 -25.11
N ALA A 345 0.65 -69.14 -26.11
CA ALA A 345 0.91 -70.28 -26.94
C ALA A 345 2.01 -69.96 -27.94
#